data_fa6c5a7c7d2886f0d07a2c31f5aa14e0
#
_entry.id   fa6c5a7c7d2886f0d07a2c31f5aa14e0
#
_cell.length_a   1.000
_cell.length_b   1.000
_cell.length_c   1.000
_cell.angle_alpha   90.00
_cell.angle_beta   90.00
_cell.angle_gamma   90.00
#
_symmetry.space_group_name_H-M   'P 1'
#
loop_
_entity.id
_entity.type
_entity.pdbx_description
1 polymer ?
#
loop_
_entity_poly.entity_id
_entity_poly.type
_entity_poly.pdbx_seq_one_letter_code
_entity_poly.pdbx_strand_id
1 'polypeptide(L)'
;MNFHIDKDGAKFSSNGPDIGLLARLDHMVSLSLETSLAPFVIEEVMRPAWVVAENVFDPQNSACLPTYFKRASPNRWSPNTEKLGLLLARDLHALWSLDPASPAAKQLLYAPHLQLLVEMFFRHPVQKCRGQNISLHFRNTERLEADVYNDFVAQFRQAMLARKLLRRERHNWSLGSRENVENLRAYLDDLFTRHHSLTVLHLRLFHARERINLITAPVDEQHQDLQALRACRAKFFDRMRRKPALFTDAPGYVWAVLPSLEGGYDLHLTLLVDTASLRGVLDDKRAEAEQIGAALEDYSDQVGGYWVTGGTGGRGGYIRGDRSPGLYGPDWVHGEVCADDPVRRKKLRETLDYLALRRVLVRLKNEPSGAYFGMPDREARPSRRLAKRGAQERESSADTAKHTRQNSIQYA
;
A
#
# COMPACT_ATOMS: atom_id res chain seq x y z
N MET A 1 35.68 5.66 -4.68
CA MET A 1 34.82 5.43 -5.89
C MET A 1 33.41 5.76 -5.50
N ASN A 2 32.96 6.99 -5.79
CA ASN A 2 31.60 7.45 -5.50
C ASN A 2 30.66 6.85 -6.53
N PHE A 3 29.89 5.86 -6.13
CA PHE A 3 28.82 5.32 -6.95
C PHE A 3 27.56 6.17 -6.78
N HIS A 4 27.52 7.31 -7.50
CA HIS A 4 26.25 7.91 -7.87
C HIS A 4 25.54 6.94 -8.79
N ILE A 5 24.51 6.26 -8.28
CA ILE A 5 23.57 5.56 -9.13
C ILE A 5 22.69 6.64 -9.76
N ASP A 6 22.92 6.81 -11.02
CA ASP A 6 22.26 7.59 -12.04
C ASP A 6 21.40 8.80 -11.65
N LYS A 7 21.91 9.95 -12.07
CA LYS A 7 21.17 11.21 -12.21
C LYS A 7 20.08 11.14 -13.29
N ASP A 8 20.11 10.14 -14.13
CA ASP A 8 19.04 9.86 -15.07
C ASP A 8 18.03 9.00 -14.34
N GLY A 9 16.89 9.64 -13.98
CA GLY A 9 15.73 8.94 -13.51
C GLY A 9 15.34 7.89 -14.53
N ALA A 10 15.92 6.70 -14.40
CA ALA A 10 15.47 5.55 -15.16
C ALA A 10 13.96 5.53 -14.96
N LYS A 11 13.23 5.85 -16.02
CA LYS A 11 11.81 5.55 -16.13
C LYS A 11 11.73 4.04 -15.98
N PHE A 12 11.63 3.58 -14.73
CA PHE A 12 11.16 2.24 -14.45
C PHE A 12 9.73 2.19 -14.97
N SER A 13 9.62 1.90 -16.24
CA SER A 13 8.40 1.44 -16.86
C SER A 13 8.09 0.13 -16.17
N SER A 14 7.33 0.19 -15.06
CA SER A 14 6.91 -0.99 -14.37
C SER A 14 5.92 -1.72 -15.26
N ASN A 15 6.36 -2.75 -15.97
CA ASN A 15 5.46 -3.69 -16.66
C ASN A 15 4.67 -4.55 -15.67
N GLY A 16 4.68 -4.19 -14.41
CA GLY A 16 3.93 -4.83 -13.31
C GLY A 16 2.82 -3.93 -12.79
N PRO A 17 1.83 -4.50 -12.08
CA PRO A 17 0.74 -3.71 -11.52
C PRO A 17 1.31 -2.67 -10.56
N ASP A 18 1.03 -1.40 -10.83
CA ASP A 18 1.24 -0.32 -9.89
C ASP A 18 0.42 -0.62 -8.62
N ILE A 19 1.10 -0.80 -7.50
CA ILE A 19 0.44 -1.15 -6.24
C ILE A 19 -0.35 0.03 -5.71
N GLY A 20 0.05 1.25 -6.03
CA GLY A 20 -0.76 2.43 -5.79
C GLY A 20 -2.09 2.35 -6.53
N LEU A 21 -2.08 1.88 -7.76
CA LEU A 21 -3.29 1.58 -8.52
C LEU A 21 -4.14 0.51 -7.81
N LEU A 22 -3.54 -0.62 -7.43
CA LEU A 22 -4.27 -1.70 -6.74
C LEU A 22 -4.91 -1.22 -5.43
N ALA A 23 -4.23 -0.36 -4.65
CA ALA A 23 -4.78 0.23 -3.44
C ALA A 23 -5.96 1.16 -3.74
N ARG A 24 -5.89 1.98 -4.80
CA ARG A 24 -7.02 2.81 -5.23
C ARG A 24 -8.20 1.97 -5.71
N LEU A 25 -7.93 0.88 -6.43
CA LEU A 25 -8.96 -0.07 -6.85
C LEU A 25 -9.59 -0.80 -5.67
N ASP A 26 -8.83 -1.21 -4.66
CA ASP A 26 -9.36 -1.80 -3.41
C ASP A 26 -10.25 -0.81 -2.66
N HIS A 27 -9.83 0.45 -2.58
CA HIS A 27 -10.64 1.51 -2.00
C HIS A 27 -11.92 1.76 -2.81
N MET A 28 -11.85 1.76 -4.14
CA MET A 28 -13.02 1.87 -5.03
C MET A 28 -14.00 0.70 -4.81
N VAL A 29 -13.50 -0.54 -4.67
CA VAL A 29 -14.32 -1.70 -4.29
C VAL A 29 -15.00 -1.48 -2.95
N SER A 30 -14.27 -1.01 -1.94
CA SER A 30 -14.81 -0.74 -0.61
C SER A 30 -15.94 0.29 -0.67
N LEU A 31 -15.72 1.44 -1.31
CA LEU A 31 -16.75 2.46 -1.53
C LEU A 31 -17.95 1.93 -2.30
N SER A 32 -17.74 1.07 -3.31
CA SER A 32 -18.84 0.49 -4.08
C SER A 32 -19.73 -0.40 -3.23
N LEU A 33 -19.24 -1.00 -2.15
CA LEU A 33 -19.99 -1.85 -1.22
C LEU A 33 -20.63 -1.08 -0.07
N GLU A 34 -20.14 0.13 0.25
CA GLU A 34 -20.64 0.99 1.33
C GLU A 34 -21.91 1.77 0.92
N THR A 35 -22.17 1.92 -0.37
CA THR A 35 -23.35 2.63 -0.88
C THR A 35 -24.10 1.80 -1.90
N SER A 36 -25.44 1.89 -1.89
CA SER A 36 -26.31 1.32 -2.93
C SER A 36 -26.58 2.31 -4.07
N LEU A 37 -26.24 3.59 -3.88
CA LEU A 37 -26.54 4.64 -4.86
C LEU A 37 -25.67 4.49 -6.12
N ALA A 38 -26.20 4.90 -7.25
CA ALA A 38 -25.45 5.00 -8.51
C ALA A 38 -24.34 6.06 -8.38
N PRO A 39 -23.10 5.79 -8.87
CA PRO A 39 -22.00 6.73 -8.77
C PRO A 39 -22.20 8.02 -9.58
N PHE A 40 -23.04 8.00 -10.62
CA PHE A 40 -23.32 9.16 -11.45
C PHE A 40 -24.83 9.44 -11.52
N VAL A 41 -25.19 10.71 -11.48
CA VAL A 41 -26.54 11.21 -11.77
C VAL A 41 -26.56 11.75 -13.19
N ILE A 42 -27.64 11.47 -13.92
CA ILE A 42 -27.86 11.95 -15.28
C ILE A 42 -29.05 12.87 -15.25
N GLU A 43 -28.85 14.09 -15.68
CA GLU A 43 -29.85 15.15 -15.70
C GLU A 43 -30.09 15.61 -17.13
N GLU A 44 -31.33 15.94 -17.47
CA GLU A 44 -31.66 16.64 -18.69
C GLU A 44 -31.52 18.14 -18.46
N VAL A 45 -30.62 18.76 -19.19
CA VAL A 45 -30.32 20.20 -19.08
C VAL A 45 -30.80 20.88 -20.35
N MET A 46 -31.58 21.93 -20.18
CA MET A 46 -32.05 22.78 -21.29
C MET A 46 -30.89 23.65 -21.77
N ARG A 47 -30.58 23.62 -23.07
CA ARG A 47 -29.69 24.61 -23.68
C ARG A 47 -30.51 25.89 -23.94
N PRO A 48 -30.06 27.04 -23.42
CA PRO A 48 -30.67 28.30 -23.79
C PRO A 48 -30.54 28.52 -25.30
N ALA A 49 -31.62 29.04 -25.93
CA ALA A 49 -31.68 29.23 -27.38
C ALA A 49 -30.55 30.12 -27.96
N TRP A 50 -29.99 31.04 -27.16
CA TRP A 50 -28.91 31.93 -27.58
C TRP A 50 -27.55 31.22 -27.77
N VAL A 51 -27.31 30.07 -27.15
CA VAL A 51 -26.05 29.30 -27.33
C VAL A 51 -26.00 28.56 -28.68
N VAL A 52 -27.17 28.33 -29.29
CA VAL A 52 -27.25 27.64 -30.60
C VAL A 52 -27.05 28.63 -31.74
N ALA A 53 -27.29 29.92 -31.50
CA ALA A 53 -27.25 30.98 -32.54
C ALA A 53 -25.83 31.38 -32.98
N GLU A 54 -24.76 31.05 -32.23
CA GLU A 54 -23.40 31.46 -32.60
C GLU A 54 -22.78 30.67 -33.77
N ASN A 55 -23.36 29.54 -34.18
CA ASN A 55 -22.76 28.68 -35.19
C ASN A 55 -23.55 28.51 -36.50
N VAL A 56 -24.78 29.02 -36.58
CA VAL A 56 -25.56 28.94 -37.81
C VAL A 56 -26.42 30.21 -37.98
N PHE A 57 -25.89 31.21 -38.68
CA PHE A 57 -26.65 32.37 -39.10
C PHE A 57 -27.48 31.96 -40.33
N ASP A 58 -28.66 31.39 -40.12
CA ASP A 58 -29.69 31.28 -41.12
C ASP A 58 -30.89 32.18 -40.70
N PRO A 59 -31.09 33.32 -41.38
CA PRO A 59 -32.11 34.30 -40.98
C PRO A 59 -33.54 33.84 -41.20
N GLN A 60 -33.77 32.69 -41.81
CA GLN A 60 -35.14 32.27 -42.20
C GLN A 60 -35.73 31.16 -41.31
N ASN A 61 -35.02 30.68 -40.32
CA ASN A 61 -35.52 29.60 -39.45
C ASN A 61 -35.50 29.99 -37.95
N SER A 62 -36.37 30.94 -37.60
CA SER A 62 -36.42 31.62 -36.29
C SER A 62 -37.28 30.87 -35.24
N ALA A 63 -37.32 29.58 -35.21
CA ALA A 63 -37.91 28.85 -34.12
C ALA A 63 -36.88 27.91 -33.50
N CYS A 64 -35.86 28.47 -32.82
CA CYS A 64 -34.99 27.66 -31.97
C CYS A 64 -35.80 27.09 -30.80
N LEU A 65 -36.33 25.91 -30.98
CA LEU A 65 -36.88 25.13 -29.86
C LEU A 65 -35.77 24.86 -28.83
N PRO A 66 -36.08 24.97 -27.54
CA PRO A 66 -35.10 24.63 -26.53
C PRO A 66 -34.65 23.16 -26.71
N THR A 67 -33.36 22.97 -26.95
CA THR A 67 -32.78 21.64 -27.10
C THR A 67 -32.35 21.13 -25.73
N TYR A 68 -32.89 19.99 -25.34
CA TYR A 68 -32.45 19.28 -24.14
C TYR A 68 -31.26 18.40 -24.46
N PHE A 69 -30.29 18.37 -23.57
CA PHE A 69 -29.19 17.45 -23.64
C PHE A 69 -28.98 16.78 -22.28
N LYS A 70 -28.55 15.54 -22.30
CA LYS A 70 -28.21 14.80 -21.07
C LYS A 70 -26.82 15.18 -20.60
N ARG A 71 -26.71 15.50 -19.32
CA ARG A 71 -25.43 15.77 -18.64
C ARG A 71 -25.29 14.80 -17.48
N ALA A 72 -24.11 14.22 -17.34
CA ALA A 72 -23.77 13.40 -16.20
C ALA A 72 -22.84 14.13 -15.24
N SER A 73 -23.03 13.90 -13.95
CA SER A 73 -22.15 14.40 -12.88
C SER A 73 -21.98 13.33 -11.80
N PRO A 74 -20.87 13.37 -11.02
CA PRO A 74 -20.75 12.52 -9.84
C PRO A 74 -21.92 12.72 -8.89
N ASN A 75 -22.44 11.63 -8.34
CA ASN A 75 -23.59 11.68 -7.44
C ASN A 75 -23.17 12.19 -6.06
N ARG A 76 -23.65 13.38 -5.69
CA ARG A 76 -23.30 14.10 -4.45
C ARG A 76 -24.22 13.83 -3.27
N TRP A 77 -25.17 12.91 -3.39
CA TRP A 77 -26.05 12.53 -2.29
C TRP A 77 -25.34 11.94 -1.08
N SER A 78 -24.12 11.43 -1.29
CA SER A 78 -23.26 10.91 -0.24
C SER A 78 -21.79 11.19 -0.60
N PRO A 79 -20.93 11.60 0.37
CA PRO A 79 -19.49 11.79 0.13
C PRO A 79 -18.83 10.55 -0.44
N ASN A 80 -19.24 9.36 0.00
CA ASN A 80 -18.71 8.09 -0.50
C ASN A 80 -19.10 7.83 -1.95
N THR A 81 -20.32 8.23 -2.34
CA THR A 81 -20.81 8.07 -3.72
C THR A 81 -20.11 9.04 -4.66
N GLU A 82 -19.94 10.30 -4.28
CA GLU A 82 -19.17 11.28 -5.05
C GLU A 82 -17.72 10.82 -5.25
N LYS A 83 -17.07 10.39 -4.17
CA LYS A 83 -15.71 9.87 -4.22
C LYS A 83 -15.59 8.63 -5.11
N LEU A 84 -16.58 7.73 -5.07
CA LEU A 84 -16.65 6.57 -5.96
C LEU A 84 -16.72 7.00 -7.42
N GLY A 85 -17.61 7.95 -7.76
CA GLY A 85 -17.74 8.48 -9.12
C GLY A 85 -16.43 9.08 -9.64
N LEU A 86 -15.74 9.88 -8.82
CA LEU A 86 -14.45 10.48 -9.17
C LEU A 86 -13.36 9.42 -9.39
N LEU A 87 -13.29 8.39 -8.54
CA LEU A 87 -12.33 7.29 -8.68
C LEU A 87 -12.61 6.46 -9.95
N LEU A 88 -13.87 6.16 -10.23
CA LEU A 88 -14.25 5.41 -11.43
C LEU A 88 -13.82 6.16 -12.70
N ALA A 89 -14.13 7.45 -12.79
CA ALA A 89 -13.77 8.27 -13.96
C ALA A 89 -12.26 8.37 -14.16
N ARG A 90 -11.48 8.40 -13.07
CA ARG A 90 -10.04 8.56 -13.12
C ARG A 90 -9.27 7.25 -13.29
N ASP A 91 -9.59 6.24 -12.46
CA ASP A 91 -8.72 5.09 -12.26
C ASP A 91 -9.23 3.78 -12.90
N LEU A 92 -10.52 3.69 -13.27
CA LEU A 92 -11.06 2.42 -13.77
C LEU A 92 -10.35 1.94 -15.05
N HIS A 93 -10.00 2.84 -15.96
CA HIS A 93 -9.30 2.50 -17.19
C HIS A 93 -7.86 2.03 -17.00
N ALA A 94 -7.25 2.35 -15.85
CA ALA A 94 -5.95 1.80 -15.51
C ALA A 94 -5.97 0.26 -15.33
N LEU A 95 -7.16 -0.36 -15.23
CA LEU A 95 -7.34 -1.82 -15.28
C LEU A 95 -6.81 -2.45 -16.57
N TRP A 96 -6.66 -1.69 -17.65
CA TRP A 96 -5.99 -2.17 -18.87
C TRP A 96 -4.56 -2.64 -18.62
N SER A 97 -3.85 -2.06 -17.65
CA SER A 97 -2.52 -2.51 -17.26
C SER A 97 -2.51 -3.88 -16.57
N LEU A 98 -3.69 -4.35 -16.14
CA LEU A 98 -3.88 -5.63 -15.45
C LEU A 98 -4.48 -6.70 -16.38
N ASP A 99 -4.30 -6.58 -17.69
CA ASP A 99 -4.84 -7.51 -18.67
C ASP A 99 -4.55 -8.97 -18.28
N PRO A 100 -5.59 -9.79 -18.06
CA PRO A 100 -5.42 -11.20 -17.69
C PRO A 100 -4.66 -12.04 -18.74
N ALA A 101 -4.62 -11.58 -19.98
CA ALA A 101 -3.89 -12.25 -21.06
C ALA A 101 -2.38 -11.98 -20.99
N SER A 102 -1.96 -10.94 -20.27
CA SER A 102 -0.54 -10.59 -20.18
C SER A 102 0.27 -11.68 -19.47
N PRO A 103 1.56 -11.88 -19.84
CA PRO A 103 2.44 -12.83 -19.15
C PRO A 103 2.56 -12.55 -17.66
N ALA A 104 2.57 -11.27 -17.26
CA ALA A 104 2.63 -10.83 -15.87
C ALA A 104 1.41 -11.30 -15.07
N ALA A 105 0.20 -11.14 -15.61
CA ALA A 105 -1.03 -11.55 -14.94
C ALA A 105 -1.09 -13.07 -14.70
N LYS A 106 -0.47 -13.86 -15.57
CA LYS A 106 -0.42 -15.33 -15.42
C LYS A 106 0.39 -15.77 -14.20
N GLN A 107 1.33 -14.96 -13.73
CA GLN A 107 2.17 -15.23 -12.57
C GLN A 107 1.66 -14.58 -11.28
N LEU A 108 0.67 -13.70 -11.37
CA LEU A 108 0.11 -12.99 -10.23
C LEU A 108 -1.21 -13.59 -9.75
N LEU A 109 -1.43 -13.49 -8.44
CA LEU A 109 -2.70 -13.72 -7.78
C LEU A 109 -3.15 -12.39 -7.18
N TYR A 110 -4.22 -11.85 -7.69
CA TYR A 110 -4.86 -10.68 -7.10
C TYR A 110 -5.77 -11.09 -5.94
N ALA A 111 -6.00 -10.17 -5.02
CA ALA A 111 -7.03 -10.35 -4.01
C ALA A 111 -8.36 -10.76 -4.65
N PRO A 112 -9.15 -11.64 -4.04
CA PRO A 112 -10.34 -12.22 -4.68
C PRO A 112 -11.32 -11.20 -5.25
N HIS A 113 -11.51 -10.07 -4.57
CA HIS A 113 -12.37 -8.98 -5.02
C HIS A 113 -11.76 -8.15 -6.16
N LEU A 114 -10.44 -7.98 -6.18
CA LEU A 114 -9.73 -7.35 -7.30
C LEU A 114 -9.72 -8.25 -8.52
N GLN A 115 -9.53 -9.55 -8.33
CA GLN A 115 -9.64 -10.54 -9.41
C GLN A 115 -11.03 -10.46 -10.07
N LEU A 116 -12.10 -10.43 -9.25
CA LEU A 116 -13.47 -10.27 -9.77
C LEU A 116 -13.63 -8.94 -10.52
N LEU A 117 -13.10 -7.84 -9.98
CA LEU A 117 -13.17 -6.52 -10.63
C LEU A 117 -12.51 -6.53 -12.01
N VAL A 118 -11.30 -7.10 -12.10
CA VAL A 118 -10.57 -7.25 -13.38
C VAL A 118 -11.36 -8.12 -14.36
N GLU A 119 -11.84 -9.29 -13.95
CA GLU A 119 -12.62 -10.18 -14.80
C GLU A 119 -13.89 -9.51 -15.34
N MET A 120 -14.60 -8.78 -14.49
CA MET A 120 -15.81 -8.08 -14.88
C MET A 120 -15.52 -6.91 -15.82
N PHE A 121 -14.45 -6.14 -15.56
CA PHE A 121 -14.05 -5.03 -16.42
C PHE A 121 -13.80 -5.50 -17.87
N PHE A 122 -13.04 -6.58 -18.06
CA PHE A 122 -12.71 -7.09 -19.39
C PHE A 122 -13.90 -7.75 -20.10
N ARG A 123 -14.97 -8.09 -19.39
CA ARG A 123 -16.21 -8.65 -19.97
C ARG A 123 -17.31 -7.60 -20.19
N HIS A 124 -17.22 -6.45 -19.51
CA HIS A 124 -18.27 -5.44 -19.52
C HIS A 124 -17.99 -4.35 -20.57
N PRO A 125 -19.03 -3.75 -21.19
CA PRO A 125 -18.85 -2.64 -22.13
C PRO A 125 -18.09 -1.43 -21.59
N VAL A 126 -18.00 -1.25 -20.27
CA VAL A 126 -17.27 -0.14 -19.60
C VAL A 126 -15.81 -0.04 -20.04
N GLN A 127 -15.16 -1.15 -20.39
CA GLN A 127 -13.81 -1.15 -20.94
C GLN A 127 -13.67 -0.30 -22.23
N LYS A 128 -14.78 -0.04 -22.92
CA LYS A 128 -14.81 0.70 -24.18
C LYS A 128 -15.17 2.18 -24.00
N CYS A 129 -15.50 2.62 -22.78
CA CYS A 129 -15.67 4.01 -22.42
C CYS A 129 -14.32 4.74 -22.50
N ARG A 130 -14.33 6.05 -22.72
CA ARG A 130 -13.11 6.86 -22.82
C ARG A 130 -12.60 7.37 -21.49
N GLY A 131 -13.46 7.42 -20.47
CA GLY A 131 -13.14 7.78 -19.09
C GLY A 131 -12.93 9.27 -18.82
N GLN A 132 -12.62 10.06 -19.83
CA GLN A 132 -12.33 11.49 -19.66
C GLN A 132 -13.57 12.38 -19.52
N ASN A 133 -14.68 11.98 -20.13
CA ASN A 133 -15.93 12.73 -20.08
C ASN A 133 -17.13 11.79 -20.01
N ILE A 134 -17.64 11.61 -18.81
CA ILE A 134 -18.78 10.74 -18.51
C ILE A 134 -20.10 11.17 -19.17
N SER A 135 -20.19 12.41 -19.67
CA SER A 135 -21.35 12.92 -20.39
C SER A 135 -21.34 12.65 -21.90
N LEU A 136 -20.30 12.00 -22.41
CA LEU A 136 -20.26 11.58 -23.81
C LEU A 136 -21.20 10.42 -24.06
N HIS A 137 -21.78 10.40 -25.26
CA HIS A 137 -22.53 9.24 -25.72
C HIS A 137 -21.61 8.03 -25.89
N PHE A 138 -22.03 6.91 -25.30
CA PHE A 138 -21.31 5.66 -25.45
C PHE A 138 -21.44 5.15 -26.88
N ARG A 139 -20.35 5.28 -27.65
CA ARG A 139 -20.32 4.97 -29.08
C ARG A 139 -21.43 5.72 -29.80
N ASN A 140 -22.21 5.07 -30.65
CA ASN A 140 -23.33 5.66 -31.39
C ASN A 140 -24.69 5.29 -30.76
N THR A 141 -24.76 5.26 -29.44
CA THR A 141 -25.97 4.94 -28.69
C THR A 141 -26.53 6.18 -27.99
N GLU A 142 -27.79 6.14 -27.57
CA GLU A 142 -28.40 7.18 -26.73
C GLU A 142 -27.95 7.15 -25.26
N ARG A 143 -27.21 6.12 -24.86
CA ARG A 143 -26.69 5.99 -23.50
C ARG A 143 -25.45 6.84 -23.34
N LEU A 144 -25.30 7.49 -22.19
CA LEU A 144 -24.06 8.17 -21.80
C LEU A 144 -23.04 7.15 -21.26
N GLU A 145 -21.75 7.52 -21.27
CA GLU A 145 -20.74 6.70 -20.58
C GLU A 145 -21.07 6.52 -19.11
N ALA A 146 -21.67 7.52 -18.44
CA ALA A 146 -22.17 7.45 -17.08
C ALA A 146 -23.17 6.30 -16.85
N ASP A 147 -24.08 6.03 -17.81
CA ASP A 147 -25.00 4.90 -17.74
C ASP A 147 -24.25 3.57 -17.72
N VAL A 148 -23.19 3.47 -18.52
CA VAL A 148 -22.36 2.26 -18.63
C VAL A 148 -21.55 2.04 -17.34
N TYR A 149 -21.05 3.11 -16.72
CA TYR A 149 -20.37 3.05 -15.42
C TYR A 149 -21.35 2.64 -14.30
N ASN A 150 -22.54 3.23 -14.27
CA ASN A 150 -23.58 2.89 -13.30
C ASN A 150 -23.98 1.39 -13.38
N ASP A 151 -24.16 0.90 -14.59
CA ASP A 151 -24.47 -0.50 -14.88
C ASP A 151 -23.33 -1.42 -14.41
N PHE A 152 -22.09 -1.10 -14.74
CA PHE A 152 -20.91 -1.85 -14.29
C PHE A 152 -20.86 -1.97 -12.77
N VAL A 153 -21.04 -0.86 -12.04
CA VAL A 153 -21.01 -0.85 -10.57
C VAL A 153 -22.16 -1.64 -9.99
N ALA A 154 -23.36 -1.56 -10.58
CA ALA A 154 -24.51 -2.33 -10.14
C ALA A 154 -24.28 -3.84 -10.30
N GLN A 155 -23.79 -4.27 -11.46
CA GLN A 155 -23.44 -5.68 -11.73
C GLN A 155 -22.32 -6.17 -10.82
N PHE A 156 -21.28 -5.34 -10.58
CA PHE A 156 -20.17 -5.68 -9.69
C PHE A 156 -20.67 -5.89 -8.24
N ARG A 157 -21.51 -4.99 -7.72
CA ARG A 157 -22.15 -5.13 -6.40
C ARG A 157 -22.92 -6.43 -6.30
N GLN A 158 -23.75 -6.72 -7.31
CA GLN A 158 -24.53 -7.95 -7.36
C GLN A 158 -23.62 -9.19 -7.34
N ALA A 159 -22.56 -9.19 -8.14
CA ALA A 159 -21.62 -10.30 -8.18
C ALA A 159 -20.89 -10.51 -6.85
N MET A 160 -20.48 -9.40 -6.18
CA MET A 160 -19.88 -9.45 -4.84
C MET A 160 -20.83 -9.99 -3.77
N LEU A 161 -22.12 -9.64 -3.84
CA LEU A 161 -23.13 -10.09 -2.88
C LEU A 161 -23.56 -11.54 -3.11
N ALA A 162 -23.67 -11.96 -4.37
CA ALA A 162 -24.08 -13.31 -4.74
C ALA A 162 -23.05 -14.38 -4.36
N ARG A 163 -21.75 -14.06 -4.40
CA ARG A 163 -20.67 -14.99 -4.11
C ARG A 163 -20.38 -15.08 -2.61
N LYS A 164 -21.14 -15.89 -1.87
CA LYS A 164 -20.93 -16.11 -0.41
C LYS A 164 -19.50 -16.55 -0.06
N LEU A 165 -18.88 -17.38 -0.88
CA LEU A 165 -17.51 -17.85 -0.70
C LEU A 165 -16.48 -16.73 -0.83
N LEU A 166 -16.70 -15.74 -1.69
CA LEU A 166 -15.81 -14.62 -1.91
C LEU A 166 -15.54 -13.80 -0.62
N ARG A 167 -16.55 -13.65 0.24
CA ARG A 167 -16.38 -12.97 1.54
C ARG A 167 -15.42 -13.74 2.44
N ARG A 168 -15.55 -15.07 2.48
CA ARG A 168 -14.68 -15.95 3.27
C ARG A 168 -13.25 -15.95 2.70
N GLU A 169 -13.13 -16.05 1.38
CA GLU A 169 -11.83 -15.98 0.69
C GLU A 169 -11.14 -14.63 0.93
N ARG A 170 -11.85 -13.51 0.80
CA ARG A 170 -11.34 -12.18 1.11
C ARG A 170 -10.89 -12.06 2.56
N HIS A 171 -11.66 -12.58 3.50
CA HIS A 171 -11.31 -12.60 4.91
C HIS A 171 -10.04 -13.42 5.15
N ASN A 172 -9.99 -14.66 4.68
CA ASN A 172 -8.83 -15.54 4.82
C ASN A 172 -7.58 -14.97 4.14
N TRP A 173 -7.77 -14.33 2.98
CA TRP A 173 -6.68 -13.66 2.25
C TRP A 173 -6.07 -12.51 3.05
N SER A 174 -6.86 -11.78 3.82
CA SER A 174 -6.45 -10.55 4.53
C SER A 174 -6.01 -10.77 5.99
N LEU A 175 -6.25 -11.94 6.59
CA LEU A 175 -6.07 -12.16 8.02
C LEU A 175 -4.69 -11.74 8.55
N GLY A 176 -3.61 -12.30 8.02
CA GLY A 176 -2.27 -11.98 8.51
C GLY A 176 -1.86 -10.53 8.28
N SER A 177 -2.37 -9.88 7.24
CA SER A 177 -2.05 -8.48 6.97
C SER A 177 -2.84 -7.51 7.86
N ARG A 178 -4.05 -7.85 8.26
CA ARG A 178 -4.82 -7.07 9.25
C ARG A 178 -4.16 -7.10 10.63
N GLU A 179 -3.72 -8.28 11.05
CA GLU A 179 -2.95 -8.43 12.27
C GLU A 179 -1.66 -7.60 12.23
N ASN A 180 -0.97 -7.59 11.09
CA ASN A 180 0.20 -6.72 10.89
C ASN A 180 -0.15 -5.24 11.04
N VAL A 181 -1.28 -4.77 10.49
CA VAL A 181 -1.73 -3.37 10.63
C VAL A 181 -2.03 -3.02 12.08
N GLU A 182 -2.74 -3.88 12.82
CA GLU A 182 -3.05 -3.65 14.24
C GLU A 182 -1.76 -3.59 15.08
N ASN A 183 -0.84 -4.51 14.85
CA ASN A 183 0.46 -4.53 15.53
C ASN A 183 1.29 -3.30 15.19
N LEU A 184 1.29 -2.87 13.91
CA LEU A 184 1.99 -1.68 13.45
C LEU A 184 1.46 -0.40 14.11
N ARG A 185 0.14 -0.24 14.16
CA ARG A 185 -0.48 0.93 14.80
C ARG A 185 -0.12 1.02 16.26
N ALA A 186 -0.22 -0.10 16.97
CA ALA A 186 0.17 -0.17 18.36
C ALA A 186 1.69 0.07 18.57
N TYR A 187 2.52 -0.33 17.61
CA TYR A 187 3.96 -0.05 17.63
C TYR A 187 4.27 1.44 17.41
N LEU A 188 3.60 2.09 16.46
CA LEU A 188 3.75 3.53 16.21
C LEU A 188 3.28 4.37 17.41
N ASP A 189 2.17 4.00 18.04
CA ASP A 189 1.68 4.70 19.22
C ASP A 189 2.67 4.59 20.39
N ASP A 190 3.29 3.42 20.57
CA ASP A 190 4.34 3.22 21.57
C ASP A 190 5.59 4.06 21.27
N LEU A 191 6.02 4.16 20.01
CA LEU A 191 7.13 5.02 19.61
C LEU A 191 6.85 6.49 19.91
N PHE A 192 5.67 7.00 19.53
CA PHE A 192 5.28 8.40 19.80
C PHE A 192 4.98 8.69 21.28
N THR A 193 4.79 7.67 22.11
CA THR A 193 4.71 7.82 23.58
C THR A 193 6.10 8.01 24.18
N ARG A 194 7.12 7.38 23.60
CA ARG A 194 8.51 7.45 24.09
C ARG A 194 9.30 8.63 23.53
N HIS A 195 8.97 9.08 22.32
CA HIS A 195 9.71 10.11 21.59
C HIS A 195 8.81 11.27 21.20
N HIS A 196 9.29 12.49 21.44
CA HIS A 196 8.57 13.72 21.07
C HIS A 196 8.47 13.87 19.54
N SER A 197 9.49 13.48 18.82
CA SER A 197 9.49 13.47 17.35
C SER A 197 10.32 12.33 16.80
N LEU A 198 9.91 11.82 15.62
CA LEU A 198 10.59 10.77 14.88
C LEU A 198 11.03 11.30 13.52
N THR A 199 12.27 11.04 13.14
CA THR A 199 12.73 11.22 11.77
C THR A 199 12.43 9.96 10.97
N VAL A 200 11.60 10.11 9.93
CA VAL A 200 11.14 9.03 9.05
C VAL A 200 11.99 8.99 7.79
N LEU A 201 12.59 7.85 7.53
CA LEU A 201 13.40 7.59 6.35
C LEU A 201 12.91 6.33 5.63
N HIS A 202 12.61 6.45 4.34
CA HIS A 202 12.22 5.32 3.50
C HIS A 202 13.30 4.97 2.48
N LEU A 203 13.65 3.69 2.42
CA LEU A 203 14.58 3.12 1.46
C LEU A 203 13.98 1.88 0.81
N ARG A 204 14.18 1.74 -0.49
CA ARG A 204 14.02 0.49 -1.22
C ARG A 204 15.39 -0.12 -1.43
N LEU A 205 15.60 -1.31 -0.89
CA LEU A 205 16.89 -1.99 -0.80
C LEU A 205 16.87 -3.27 -1.62
N PHE A 206 17.89 -3.50 -2.42
CA PHE A 206 18.04 -4.73 -3.20
C PHE A 206 19.42 -5.36 -2.95
N HIS A 207 19.46 -6.70 -2.99
CA HIS A 207 20.65 -7.46 -2.56
C HIS A 207 21.65 -7.68 -3.70
N ALA A 208 21.23 -7.52 -4.95
CA ALA A 208 22.07 -7.64 -6.14
C ALA A 208 21.70 -6.58 -7.17
N ARG A 209 22.67 -6.11 -7.96
CA ARG A 209 22.46 -5.15 -9.05
C ARG A 209 21.84 -5.84 -10.27
N GLU A 210 22.38 -7.00 -10.62
CA GLU A 210 21.76 -7.88 -11.61
C GLU A 210 20.57 -8.56 -10.98
N ARG A 211 19.43 -8.41 -11.60
CA ARG A 211 18.15 -8.81 -11.04
C ARG A 211 17.45 -9.79 -11.96
N ILE A 212 16.93 -10.85 -11.37
CA ILE A 212 16.15 -11.83 -12.11
C ILE A 212 14.77 -11.25 -12.45
N ASN A 213 14.27 -11.61 -13.63
CA ASN A 213 12.90 -11.30 -13.99
C ASN A 213 11.97 -12.35 -13.38
N LEU A 214 11.21 -11.98 -12.33
CA LEU A 214 10.32 -12.89 -11.61
C LEU A 214 9.19 -13.48 -12.47
N ILE A 215 8.87 -12.87 -13.62
CA ILE A 215 7.83 -13.38 -14.52
C ILE A 215 8.35 -14.58 -15.32
N THR A 216 9.61 -14.54 -15.74
CA THR A 216 10.20 -15.53 -16.63
C THR A 216 11.16 -16.49 -15.93
N ALA A 217 11.67 -16.12 -14.76
CA ALA A 217 12.61 -16.95 -14.00
C ALA A 217 11.92 -18.22 -13.47
N PRO A 218 12.64 -19.35 -13.44
CA PRO A 218 12.18 -20.55 -12.76
C PRO A 218 11.87 -20.31 -11.27
N VAL A 219 10.95 -21.09 -10.71
CA VAL A 219 10.52 -20.96 -9.31
C VAL A 219 11.68 -21.08 -8.34
N ASP A 220 12.61 -21.99 -8.62
CA ASP A 220 13.79 -22.21 -7.77
C ASP A 220 14.72 -21.01 -7.74
N GLU A 221 14.88 -20.29 -8.86
CA GLU A 221 15.65 -19.05 -8.91
C GLU A 221 14.95 -17.94 -8.12
N GLN A 222 13.61 -17.84 -8.25
CA GLN A 222 12.83 -16.90 -7.42
C GLN A 222 12.98 -17.18 -5.92
N HIS A 223 13.00 -18.44 -5.53
CA HIS A 223 13.25 -18.86 -4.15
C HIS A 223 14.67 -18.48 -3.69
N GLN A 224 15.68 -18.71 -4.53
CA GLN A 224 17.07 -18.37 -4.21
C GLN A 224 17.24 -16.85 -4.06
N ASP A 225 16.66 -16.05 -4.95
CA ASP A 225 16.69 -14.57 -4.89
C ASP A 225 16.08 -14.07 -3.56
N LEU A 226 14.91 -14.60 -3.20
CA LEU A 226 14.24 -14.25 -1.94
C LEU A 226 15.06 -14.67 -0.71
N GLN A 227 15.66 -15.85 -0.71
CA GLN A 227 16.51 -16.30 0.39
C GLN A 227 17.77 -15.46 0.51
N ALA A 228 18.39 -15.08 -0.60
CA ALA A 228 19.54 -14.17 -0.60
C ALA A 228 19.17 -12.81 0.00
N LEU A 229 18.03 -12.23 -0.38
CA LEU A 229 17.53 -10.98 0.21
C LEU A 229 17.27 -11.11 1.72
N ARG A 230 16.64 -12.21 2.14
CA ARG A 230 16.38 -12.49 3.57
C ARG A 230 17.67 -12.61 4.38
N ALA A 231 18.69 -13.27 3.85
CA ALA A 231 19.99 -13.37 4.48
C ALA A 231 20.67 -12.00 4.62
N CYS A 232 20.63 -11.17 3.56
CA CYS A 232 21.15 -9.81 3.59
C CYS A 232 20.40 -8.95 4.62
N ARG A 233 19.06 -9.05 4.69
CA ARG A 233 18.23 -8.38 5.69
C ARG A 233 18.61 -8.78 7.12
N ALA A 234 18.72 -10.07 7.40
CA ALA A 234 19.09 -10.55 8.73
C ALA A 234 20.46 -10.00 9.16
N LYS A 235 21.45 -10.06 8.25
CA LYS A 235 22.80 -9.52 8.47
C LYS A 235 22.78 -8.00 8.69
N PHE A 236 21.96 -7.26 7.95
CA PHE A 236 21.83 -5.82 8.09
C PHE A 236 21.29 -5.45 9.48
N PHE A 237 20.17 -6.05 9.91
CA PHE A 237 19.56 -5.75 11.21
C PHE A 237 20.42 -6.19 12.40
N ASP A 238 21.12 -7.31 12.30
CA ASP A 238 22.07 -7.71 13.33
C ASP A 238 23.23 -6.70 13.49
N ARG A 239 23.77 -6.23 12.37
CA ARG A 239 24.84 -5.24 12.38
C ARG A 239 24.37 -3.83 12.72
N MET A 240 23.15 -3.45 12.36
CA MET A 240 22.55 -2.17 12.70
C MET A 240 22.56 -1.92 14.21
N ARG A 241 22.21 -2.92 15.01
CA ARG A 241 22.22 -2.85 16.48
C ARG A 241 23.61 -2.57 17.08
N ARG A 242 24.68 -2.84 16.34
CA ARG A 242 26.08 -2.65 16.77
C ARG A 242 26.70 -1.37 16.22
N LYS A 243 25.90 -0.49 15.62
CA LYS A 243 26.36 0.75 15.00
C LYS A 243 25.55 1.97 15.48
N PRO A 244 25.57 2.29 16.80
CA PRO A 244 24.83 3.44 17.34
C PRO A 244 25.28 4.76 16.72
N ALA A 245 26.56 4.90 16.36
CA ALA A 245 27.08 6.06 15.64
C ALA A 245 26.49 6.29 14.23
N LEU A 246 25.63 5.39 13.73
CA LEU A 246 24.89 5.58 12.48
C LEU A 246 23.38 5.49 12.71
N PHE A 247 22.92 4.58 13.57
CA PHE A 247 21.52 4.23 13.69
C PHE A 247 20.88 4.66 15.03
N THR A 248 21.63 5.38 15.89
CA THR A 248 21.27 5.60 17.30
C THR A 248 21.22 4.27 18.10
N ASP A 249 20.89 4.33 19.40
CA ASP A 249 20.95 3.14 20.26
C ASP A 249 19.80 2.13 19.99
N ALA A 250 18.63 2.63 19.65
CA ALA A 250 17.44 1.77 19.46
C ALA A 250 16.51 2.32 18.35
N PRO A 251 16.95 2.26 17.08
CA PRO A 251 16.14 2.77 15.98
C PRO A 251 14.88 1.93 15.81
N GLY A 252 13.73 2.61 15.71
CA GLY A 252 12.51 1.98 15.24
C GLY A 252 12.63 1.66 13.74
N TYR A 253 11.98 0.59 13.31
CA TYR A 253 11.90 0.27 11.88
C TYR A 253 10.67 -0.56 11.52
N VAL A 254 10.25 -0.43 10.28
CA VAL A 254 9.26 -1.30 9.64
C VAL A 254 9.84 -1.76 8.32
N TRP A 255 9.68 -3.03 7.99
CA TRP A 255 10.16 -3.55 6.71
C TRP A 255 9.08 -4.40 6.02
N ALA A 256 9.07 -4.36 4.69
CA ALA A 256 8.28 -5.24 3.85
C ALA A 256 9.14 -5.79 2.70
N VAL A 257 9.01 -7.09 2.43
CA VAL A 257 9.61 -7.71 1.24
C VAL A 257 8.54 -7.79 0.17
N LEU A 258 8.85 -7.24 -1.00
CA LEU A 258 7.90 -7.12 -2.10
C LEU A 258 8.54 -7.63 -3.39
N PRO A 259 7.78 -8.36 -4.22
CA PRO A 259 8.25 -8.72 -5.54
C PRO A 259 8.29 -7.50 -6.44
N SER A 260 9.37 -7.31 -7.16
CA SER A 260 9.44 -6.46 -8.33
C SER A 260 9.38 -7.37 -9.56
N LEU A 261 8.39 -7.18 -10.42
CA LEU A 261 8.22 -8.04 -11.60
C LEU A 261 9.39 -7.91 -12.58
N GLU A 262 10.07 -6.78 -12.58
CA GLU A 262 11.20 -6.47 -13.44
C GLU A 262 12.56 -6.75 -12.81
N GLY A 263 12.60 -7.04 -11.51
CA GLY A 263 13.89 -7.09 -10.85
C GLY A 263 13.91 -7.78 -9.49
N GLY A 264 13.47 -9.01 -9.38
CA GLY A 264 13.59 -9.82 -8.15
C GLY A 264 12.75 -9.29 -6.98
N TYR A 265 13.18 -9.63 -5.78
CA TYR A 265 12.55 -9.13 -4.55
C TYR A 265 13.29 -7.91 -4.00
N ASP A 266 12.52 -6.97 -3.45
CA ASP A 266 13.02 -5.78 -2.77
C ASP A 266 12.65 -5.77 -1.29
N LEU A 267 13.54 -5.21 -0.49
CA LEU A 267 13.27 -4.87 0.90
C LEU A 267 12.91 -3.38 0.99
N HIS A 268 11.65 -3.09 1.28
CA HIS A 268 11.20 -1.74 1.61
C HIS A 268 11.40 -1.53 3.10
N LEU A 269 12.30 -0.62 3.45
CA LEU A 269 12.67 -0.28 4.83
C LEU A 269 12.18 1.12 5.14
N THR A 270 11.46 1.26 6.24
CA THR A 270 11.19 2.55 6.89
C THR A 270 11.91 2.57 8.21
N LEU A 271 12.85 3.49 8.39
CA LEU A 271 13.45 3.78 9.68
C LEU A 271 12.66 4.88 10.39
N LEU A 272 12.52 4.74 11.70
CA LEU A 272 11.80 5.62 12.61
C LEU A 272 12.75 5.95 13.76
N VAL A 273 13.56 6.97 13.57
CA VAL A 273 14.65 7.31 14.49
C VAL A 273 14.22 8.48 15.37
N ASP A 274 14.51 8.41 16.66
CA ASP A 274 14.33 9.57 17.54
C ASP A 274 15.10 10.78 17.01
N THR A 275 14.40 11.88 16.74
CA THR A 275 14.97 13.05 16.06
C THR A 275 16.06 13.71 16.89
N ALA A 276 15.91 13.75 18.22
CA ALA A 276 16.90 14.37 19.11
C ALA A 276 18.20 13.56 19.12
N SER A 277 18.08 12.23 19.26
CA SER A 277 19.25 11.32 19.20
C SER A 277 19.95 11.36 17.83
N LEU A 278 19.18 11.45 16.74
CA LEU A 278 19.73 11.52 15.39
C LEU A 278 20.49 12.85 15.17
N ARG A 279 19.96 13.97 15.65
CA ARG A 279 20.64 15.28 15.58
C ARG A 279 22.00 15.20 16.26
N GLY A 280 22.09 14.63 17.47
CA GLY A 280 23.36 14.44 18.16
C GLY A 280 24.39 13.66 17.31
N VAL A 281 23.97 12.50 16.75
CA VAL A 281 24.85 11.70 15.88
C VAL A 281 25.29 12.47 14.63
N LEU A 282 24.39 13.27 14.03
CA LEU A 282 24.74 14.06 12.82
C LEU A 282 25.63 15.25 13.13
N ASP A 283 25.48 15.88 14.29
CA ASP A 283 26.33 16.99 14.72
C ASP A 283 27.75 16.50 15.04
N ASP A 284 27.90 15.35 15.71
CA ASP A 284 29.18 14.71 15.93
C ASP A 284 29.90 14.41 14.59
N LYS A 285 29.19 13.81 13.63
CA LYS A 285 29.73 13.51 12.30
C LYS A 285 30.06 14.76 11.49
N ARG A 286 29.31 15.84 11.65
CA ARG A 286 29.59 17.11 11.00
C ARG A 286 30.91 17.69 11.54
N ALA A 287 31.09 17.65 12.85
CA ALA A 287 32.36 18.10 13.48
C ALA A 287 33.53 17.25 13.00
N GLU A 288 33.40 15.94 12.89
CA GLU A 288 34.45 15.06 12.34
C GLU A 288 34.73 15.38 10.86
N ALA A 289 33.72 15.57 10.04
CA ALA A 289 33.86 15.89 8.62
C ALA A 289 34.55 17.25 8.41
N GLU A 290 34.20 18.25 9.21
CA GLU A 290 34.86 19.59 9.19
C GLU A 290 36.34 19.50 9.55
N GLN A 291 36.71 18.68 10.55
CA GLN A 291 38.13 18.48 10.94
C GLN A 291 38.99 17.90 9.81
N ILE A 292 38.40 17.02 8.98
CA ILE A 292 39.11 16.37 7.88
C ILE A 292 38.87 17.04 6.52
N GLY A 293 38.12 18.15 6.49
CA GLY A 293 37.81 18.89 5.25
C GLY A 293 36.94 18.10 4.27
N ALA A 294 36.14 17.13 4.75
CA ALA A 294 35.25 16.29 3.93
C ALA A 294 33.80 16.80 3.97
N ALA A 295 33.06 16.61 2.87
CA ALA A 295 31.63 16.86 2.86
C ALA A 295 30.89 15.72 3.57
N LEU A 296 29.97 16.07 4.48
CA LEU A 296 29.13 15.09 5.13
C LEU A 296 28.09 14.55 4.12
N GLU A 297 28.05 13.24 3.96
CA GLU A 297 27.01 12.55 3.19
C GLU A 297 25.65 12.70 3.86
N ASP A 298 24.59 12.81 3.06
CA ASP A 298 23.19 12.79 3.55
C ASP A 298 22.92 11.49 4.33
N TYR A 299 22.14 11.60 5.42
CA TYR A 299 21.86 10.44 6.29
C TYR A 299 21.23 9.27 5.55
N SER A 300 20.34 9.54 4.60
CA SER A 300 19.72 8.49 3.77
C SER A 300 20.76 7.74 2.95
N ASP A 301 21.76 8.45 2.43
CA ASP A 301 22.84 7.86 1.63
C ASP A 301 23.82 7.08 2.53
N GLN A 302 24.08 7.56 3.75
CA GLN A 302 24.87 6.81 4.74
C GLN A 302 24.22 5.46 5.09
N VAL A 303 22.90 5.45 5.34
CA VAL A 303 22.15 4.23 5.63
C VAL A 303 22.10 3.30 4.42
N GLY A 304 21.84 3.84 3.23
CA GLY A 304 21.84 3.09 1.98
C GLY A 304 23.22 2.51 1.64
N GLY A 305 24.28 3.29 1.81
CA GLY A 305 25.68 2.84 1.65
C GLY A 305 26.03 1.72 2.65
N TYR A 306 25.53 1.81 3.88
CA TYR A 306 25.73 0.76 4.86
C TYR A 306 24.97 -0.53 4.51
N TRP A 307 23.80 -0.45 3.89
CA TRP A 307 23.15 -1.63 3.31
C TRP A 307 24.04 -2.29 2.25
N VAL A 308 24.57 -1.50 1.32
CA VAL A 308 25.43 -2.01 0.25
C VAL A 308 26.66 -2.70 0.82
N THR A 309 27.39 -2.06 1.72
CA THR A 309 28.65 -2.60 2.28
C THR A 309 28.39 -3.66 3.35
N GLY A 310 27.60 -3.32 4.36
CA GLY A 310 27.34 -4.15 5.53
C GLY A 310 26.36 -5.28 5.27
N GLY A 311 25.24 -5.03 4.58
CA GLY A 311 24.22 -6.00 4.29
C GLY A 311 24.59 -6.95 3.17
N THR A 312 24.97 -6.41 2.01
CA THR A 312 25.13 -7.18 0.77
C THR A 312 26.57 -7.50 0.38
N GLY A 313 27.56 -6.93 1.07
CA GLY A 313 28.97 -7.08 0.73
C GLY A 313 29.34 -6.47 -0.61
N GLY A 314 28.79 -5.31 -0.93
CA GLY A 314 29.06 -4.52 -2.14
C GLY A 314 28.23 -4.88 -3.37
N ARG A 315 27.41 -5.93 -3.32
CA ARG A 315 26.66 -6.42 -4.47
C ARG A 315 25.29 -5.75 -4.68
N GLY A 316 24.73 -5.20 -3.61
CA GLY A 316 23.41 -4.60 -3.62
C GLY A 316 23.40 -3.13 -4.04
N GLY A 317 22.23 -2.53 -3.86
CA GLY A 317 21.99 -1.11 -4.05
C GLY A 317 20.77 -0.64 -3.28
N TYR A 318 20.46 0.64 -3.39
CA TYR A 318 19.31 1.25 -2.74
C TYR A 318 18.74 2.38 -3.59
N ILE A 319 17.45 2.68 -3.35
CA ILE A 319 16.75 3.84 -3.90
C ILE A 319 16.14 4.59 -2.72
N ARG A 320 16.32 5.91 -2.71
CA ARG A 320 15.78 6.79 -1.68
C ARG A 320 14.32 7.13 -1.98
N GLY A 321 13.45 7.01 -0.98
CA GLY A 321 12.04 7.34 -1.11
C GLY A 321 11.79 8.84 -1.29
N ASP A 322 12.56 9.70 -0.63
CA ASP A 322 12.44 11.16 -0.68
C ASP A 322 12.82 11.76 -2.05
N ARG A 323 13.68 11.08 -2.81
CA ARG A 323 14.08 11.47 -4.18
C ARG A 323 13.32 10.73 -5.28
N SER A 324 12.40 9.85 -4.91
CA SER A 324 11.66 9.00 -5.84
C SER A 324 10.16 9.06 -5.58
N PRO A 325 9.49 10.20 -5.83
CA PRO A 325 8.09 10.41 -5.51
C PRO A 325 7.15 9.41 -6.20
N GLY A 326 7.53 8.88 -7.36
CA GLY A 326 6.78 7.83 -8.05
C GLY A 326 6.83 6.45 -7.36
N LEU A 327 7.79 6.24 -6.45
CA LEU A 327 7.97 4.93 -5.78
C LEU A 327 6.90 4.67 -4.73
N TYR A 328 6.49 5.72 -4.00
CA TYR A 328 5.57 5.61 -2.87
C TYR A 328 4.34 6.50 -2.98
N GLY A 329 4.25 7.35 -4.01
CA GLY A 329 3.16 8.30 -4.21
C GLY A 329 3.40 9.66 -3.53
N PRO A 330 2.57 10.67 -3.85
CA PRO A 330 2.80 12.05 -3.42
C PRO A 330 2.54 12.29 -1.93
N ASP A 331 1.80 11.39 -1.27
CA ASP A 331 1.42 11.54 0.15
C ASP A 331 2.39 10.84 1.12
N TRP A 332 3.53 10.37 0.62
CA TRP A 332 4.51 9.66 1.43
C TRP A 332 5.22 10.60 2.41
N VAL A 333 5.24 10.24 3.69
CA VAL A 333 5.81 11.10 4.75
C VAL A 333 7.28 10.85 4.92
N HIS A 334 8.10 11.88 4.77
CA HIS A 334 9.54 11.89 5.02
C HIS A 334 9.92 12.94 6.06
N GLY A 335 11.10 12.76 6.68
CA GLY A 335 11.66 13.69 7.64
C GLY A 335 10.94 13.66 8.99
N GLU A 336 10.99 14.76 9.72
CA GLU A 336 10.51 14.84 11.08
C GLU A 336 8.99 14.80 11.18
N VAL A 337 8.48 13.95 12.09
CA VAL A 337 7.06 13.83 12.46
C VAL A 337 6.96 13.99 13.97
N CYS A 338 6.30 15.05 14.44
CA CYS A 338 6.11 15.32 15.86
C CYS A 338 4.94 14.53 16.44
N ALA A 339 5.03 14.17 17.72
CA ALA A 339 3.98 13.44 18.44
C ALA A 339 2.68 14.24 18.53
N ASP A 340 2.76 15.55 18.55
CA ASP A 340 1.63 16.51 18.61
C ASP A 340 1.09 16.91 17.21
N ASP A 341 1.67 16.40 16.11
CA ASP A 341 1.16 16.61 14.75
C ASP A 341 0.23 15.45 14.31
N PRO A 342 -1.07 15.54 14.56
CA PRO A 342 -2.01 14.47 14.25
C PRO A 342 -2.15 14.23 12.73
N VAL A 343 -1.90 15.26 11.90
CA VAL A 343 -2.03 15.17 10.44
C VAL A 343 -0.89 14.34 9.86
N ARG A 344 0.36 14.69 10.20
CA ARG A 344 1.53 13.93 9.72
C ARG A 344 1.57 12.52 10.32
N ARG A 345 1.18 12.34 11.59
CA ARG A 345 1.04 11.01 12.19
C ARG A 345 0.01 10.15 11.47
N LYS A 346 -1.15 10.71 11.11
CA LYS A 346 -2.17 10.00 10.34
C LYS A 346 -1.63 9.58 8.96
N LYS A 347 -0.99 10.49 8.25
CA LYS A 347 -0.36 10.19 6.95
C LYS A 347 0.72 9.12 7.06
N LEU A 348 1.57 9.17 8.09
CA LEU A 348 2.58 8.15 8.35
C LEU A 348 1.93 6.78 8.59
N ARG A 349 0.85 6.71 9.37
CA ARG A 349 0.09 5.47 9.58
C ARG A 349 -0.47 4.93 8.27
N GLU A 350 -1.15 5.75 7.49
CA GLU A 350 -1.73 5.34 6.19
C GLU A 350 -0.66 4.80 5.24
N THR A 351 0.49 5.43 5.23
CA THR A 351 1.67 5.02 4.47
C THR A 351 2.17 3.63 4.89
N LEU A 352 2.34 3.42 6.19
CA LEU A 352 2.86 2.15 6.72
C LEU A 352 1.79 1.05 6.74
N ASP A 353 0.53 1.38 6.98
CA ASP A 353 -0.61 0.47 6.80
C ASP A 353 -0.62 -0.09 5.36
N TYR A 354 -0.33 0.77 4.39
CA TYR A 354 -0.20 0.37 2.99
C TYR A 354 0.91 -0.67 2.76
N LEU A 355 2.09 -0.51 3.36
CA LEU A 355 3.15 -1.53 3.29
C LEU A 355 2.72 -2.85 3.94
N ALA A 356 2.04 -2.79 5.07
CA ALA A 356 1.53 -3.97 5.76
C ALA A 356 0.43 -4.69 4.97
N LEU A 357 -0.43 -3.93 4.27
CA LEU A 357 -1.55 -4.44 3.47
C LEU A 357 -1.15 -4.88 2.06
N ARG A 358 0.02 -4.48 1.58
CA ARG A 358 0.40 -4.63 0.18
C ARG A 358 0.31 -6.07 -0.34
N ARG A 359 0.63 -7.05 0.51
CA ARG A 359 0.49 -8.47 0.20
C ARG A 359 -0.97 -8.95 0.13
N VAL A 360 -1.91 -8.14 0.65
CA VAL A 360 -3.36 -8.38 0.50
C VAL A 360 -3.83 -8.10 -0.91
N LEU A 361 -3.16 -7.20 -1.65
CA LEU A 361 -3.62 -6.78 -2.96
C LEU A 361 -3.16 -7.71 -4.08
N VAL A 362 -1.91 -8.19 -4.00
CA VAL A 362 -1.29 -9.05 -5.04
C VAL A 362 -0.20 -9.94 -4.45
N ARG A 363 -0.08 -11.16 -4.98
CA ARG A 363 0.98 -12.15 -4.66
C ARG A 363 1.46 -12.82 -5.94
N LEU A 364 2.67 -13.37 -5.92
CA LEU A 364 3.10 -14.32 -6.94
C LEU A 364 2.43 -15.69 -6.66
N LYS A 365 2.05 -16.42 -7.73
CA LYS A 365 1.40 -17.74 -7.61
C LYS A 365 2.23 -18.75 -6.82
N ASN A 366 3.53 -18.73 -7.02
CA ASN A 366 4.49 -19.68 -6.44
C ASN A 366 5.32 -19.02 -5.33
N GLU A 367 4.74 -18.01 -4.65
CA GLU A 367 5.46 -17.25 -3.64
C GLU A 367 5.87 -18.16 -2.47
N PRO A 368 7.18 -18.20 -2.10
CA PRO A 368 7.65 -19.02 -0.99
C PRO A 368 7.03 -18.61 0.33
N SER A 369 6.89 -19.57 1.25
CA SER A 369 6.46 -19.29 2.61
C SER A 369 7.48 -18.43 3.37
N GLY A 370 7.04 -17.74 4.43
CA GLY A 370 7.87 -17.00 5.36
C GLY A 370 7.44 -15.55 5.59
N ALA A 371 8.23 -14.82 6.39
CA ALA A 371 7.93 -13.44 6.74
C ALA A 371 8.21 -12.49 5.57
N TYR A 372 7.22 -11.66 5.26
CA TYR A 372 7.27 -10.61 4.23
C TYR A 372 7.05 -9.21 4.79
N PHE A 373 6.74 -9.12 6.07
CA PHE A 373 6.55 -7.88 6.79
C PHE A 373 7.06 -8.07 8.22
N GLY A 374 7.59 -7.01 8.84
CA GLY A 374 8.00 -7.04 10.23
C GLY A 374 8.47 -5.70 10.75
N MET A 375 8.65 -5.68 12.05
CA MET A 375 9.14 -4.58 12.86
C MET A 375 9.94 -5.16 14.03
N PRO A 376 10.65 -4.39 14.85
CA PRO A 376 11.30 -4.89 16.04
C PRO A 376 10.30 -5.66 16.93
N ASP A 377 10.75 -6.78 17.49
CA ASP A 377 9.95 -7.48 18.49
C ASP A 377 9.69 -6.51 19.64
N ARG A 378 8.42 -6.28 19.94
CA ARG A 378 8.08 -5.67 21.22
C ARG A 378 8.64 -6.61 22.31
N GLU A 379 9.37 -6.07 23.25
CA GLU A 379 9.67 -6.80 24.48
C GLU A 379 8.38 -7.47 24.90
N ALA A 380 8.38 -8.78 24.89
CA ALA A 380 7.18 -9.60 24.89
C ALA A 380 6.28 -9.20 26.09
N ARG A 381 5.29 -8.37 25.84
CA ARG A 381 4.11 -8.41 26.71
C ARG A 381 3.61 -9.84 26.61
N PRO A 382 3.50 -10.56 27.76
CA PRO A 382 3.05 -11.95 27.78
C PRO A 382 1.77 -12.02 26.93
N SER A 383 1.79 -12.83 25.88
CA SER A 383 0.67 -12.89 24.94
C SER A 383 -0.60 -13.11 25.77
N ARG A 384 -1.70 -12.44 25.45
CA ARG A 384 -2.99 -12.64 26.13
C ARG A 384 -3.40 -14.11 26.20
N ARG A 385 -2.84 -14.97 25.35
CA ARG A 385 -2.99 -16.43 25.39
C ARG A 385 -2.22 -17.08 26.54
N LEU A 386 -0.99 -16.63 26.85
CA LEU A 386 -0.23 -17.10 28.01
C LEU A 386 -0.83 -16.59 29.32
N ALA A 387 -1.32 -15.33 29.34
CA ALA A 387 -2.04 -14.80 30.50
C ALA A 387 -3.36 -15.54 30.78
N LYS A 388 -4.13 -15.95 29.76
CA LYS A 388 -5.31 -16.80 29.93
C LYS A 388 -4.96 -18.21 30.40
N ARG A 389 -3.87 -18.83 29.89
CA ARG A 389 -3.42 -20.14 30.37
C ARG A 389 -2.94 -20.08 31.83
N GLY A 390 -2.16 -19.08 32.17
CA GLY A 390 -1.72 -18.89 33.57
C GLY A 390 -2.85 -18.54 34.54
N ALA A 391 -3.92 -17.89 34.10
CA ALA A 391 -5.12 -17.67 34.91
C ALA A 391 -5.93 -18.97 35.09
N GLN A 392 -6.09 -19.76 34.03
CA GLN A 392 -6.79 -21.06 34.08
C GLN A 392 -6.05 -22.11 34.91
N GLU A 393 -4.72 -22.14 34.86
CA GLU A 393 -3.89 -23.01 35.71
C GLU A 393 -3.94 -22.61 37.19
N ARG A 394 -4.06 -21.32 37.50
CA ARG A 394 -4.24 -20.81 38.86
C ARG A 394 -5.63 -21.12 39.43
N GLU A 395 -6.70 -21.02 38.61
CA GLU A 395 -8.05 -21.44 39.03
C GLU A 395 -8.14 -22.95 39.25
N SER A 396 -7.57 -23.73 38.37
CA SER A 396 -7.51 -25.21 38.54
C SER A 396 -6.74 -25.63 39.80
N SER A 397 -5.62 -24.98 40.12
CA SER A 397 -4.85 -25.24 41.33
C SER A 397 -5.57 -24.81 42.61
N ALA A 398 -6.36 -23.76 42.56
CA ALA A 398 -7.15 -23.28 43.70
C ALA A 398 -8.34 -24.19 44.00
N ASP A 399 -8.96 -24.79 42.99
CA ASP A 399 -10.05 -25.78 43.14
C ASP A 399 -9.55 -27.09 43.68
N THR A 400 -8.37 -27.55 43.25
CA THR A 400 -7.74 -28.78 43.78
C THR A 400 -7.38 -28.61 45.27
N ALA A 401 -6.88 -27.42 45.67
CA ALA A 401 -6.57 -27.12 47.07
C ALA A 401 -7.82 -27.04 47.98
N LYS A 402 -8.97 -26.60 47.48
CA LYS A 402 -10.26 -26.59 48.19
C LYS A 402 -10.79 -28.04 48.37
N HIS A 403 -10.70 -28.86 47.38
CA HIS A 403 -11.16 -30.27 47.48
C HIS A 403 -10.31 -31.09 48.46
N THR A 404 -9.01 -30.85 48.51
CA THR A 404 -8.10 -31.54 49.47
C THR A 404 -8.41 -31.12 50.92
N ARG A 405 -8.79 -29.86 51.16
CA ARG A 405 -9.17 -29.37 52.49
C ARG A 405 -10.53 -29.90 52.99
N GLN A 406 -11.49 -30.11 52.09
CA GLN A 406 -12.81 -30.68 52.45
C GLN A 406 -12.72 -32.15 52.83
N ASN A 407 -11.86 -32.94 52.17
CA ASN A 407 -11.67 -34.35 52.48
C ASN A 407 -10.89 -34.60 53.78
N SER A 408 -10.11 -33.60 54.26
CA SER A 408 -9.35 -33.73 55.54
C SER A 408 -10.23 -33.47 56.77
N ILE A 409 -11.43 -32.88 56.63
CA ILE A 409 -12.34 -32.58 57.74
C ILE A 409 -13.36 -33.73 57.98
N GLN A 410 -13.45 -34.70 57.05
CA GLN A 410 -14.36 -35.86 57.18
C GLN A 410 -13.73 -37.09 57.84
N TYR A 411 -12.45 -37.07 58.22
CA TYR A 411 -11.74 -38.14 58.89
C TYR A 411 -11.07 -37.74 60.21
N ALA A 412 -11.58 -36.74 60.90
CA ALA A 412 -11.17 -36.39 62.25
C ALA A 412 -12.35 -36.50 63.23
#